data_86f41c670311971b3cda1a887b1c8aab
#
_entry.id   86f41c670311971b3cda1a887b1c8aab
#
_cell.length_a   1.000
_cell.length_b   1.000
_cell.length_c   1.000
_cell.angle_alpha   90.00
_cell.angle_beta   90.00
_cell.angle_gamma   90.00
#
_symmetry.space_group_name_H-M   'P 1'
#
loop_
_entity.id
_entity.type
_entity.pdbx_description
1 polymer ?
#
loop_
_entity_poly.entity_id
_entity_poly.type
_entity_poly.pdbx_seq_one_letter_code
_entity_poly.pdbx_strand_id
1 'polypeptide(L)'
;MQISEELVKQITNAVLSQMSQSSVSSSEGDNTAVPSAGKMPSLAGRERINEEKTSYASYPRAKKGTDPKEVVIGVGAAFQKEIKKTICGIPLDDVLRNVKAGIEEEGMIPRVVKILDTSDVCFMALEAAKLSGSGIGIGIQSKGTTVIHQKDLYPLSNLELFPQAPLMTLETYRQIGQNA
;
A
#
# COMPACT_ATOMS: atom_id res chain seq x y z
N MET A 1 -32.94 3.77 19.82
CA MET A 1 -33.11 2.32 19.63
C MET A 1 -32.56 1.65 20.87
N GLN A 2 -33.41 1.13 21.75
CA GLN A 2 -32.96 0.40 22.94
C GLN A 2 -32.71 -1.05 22.53
N ILE A 3 -31.51 -1.51 22.73
CA ILE A 3 -31.17 -2.93 22.54
C ILE A 3 -31.77 -3.68 23.73
N SER A 4 -32.62 -4.69 23.46
CA SER A 4 -33.25 -5.44 24.54
C SER A 4 -32.23 -6.35 25.24
N GLU A 5 -32.32 -6.46 26.56
CA GLU A 5 -31.44 -7.34 27.35
C GLU A 5 -31.47 -8.81 26.88
N GLU A 6 -32.60 -9.23 26.34
CA GLU A 6 -32.76 -10.56 25.76
C GLU A 6 -31.89 -10.80 24.54
N LEU A 7 -31.78 -9.82 23.66
CA LEU A 7 -30.92 -9.91 22.48
C LEU A 7 -29.43 -10.00 22.88
N VAL A 8 -29.01 -9.22 23.88
CA VAL A 8 -27.66 -9.29 24.42
C VAL A 8 -27.38 -10.68 25.01
N LYS A 9 -28.27 -11.24 25.77
CA LYS A 9 -28.14 -12.61 26.33
C LYS A 9 -28.06 -13.68 25.24
N GLN A 10 -28.87 -13.57 24.19
CA GLN A 10 -28.83 -14.51 23.06
C GLN A 10 -27.47 -14.48 22.33
N ILE A 11 -26.96 -13.29 22.04
CA ILE A 11 -25.65 -13.13 21.38
C ILE A 11 -24.54 -13.66 22.28
N THR A 12 -24.56 -13.34 23.58
CA THR A 12 -23.54 -13.81 24.53
C THR A 12 -23.54 -15.33 24.62
N ASN A 13 -24.71 -15.97 24.71
CA ASN A 13 -24.81 -17.43 24.76
C ASN A 13 -24.34 -18.10 23.44
N ALA A 14 -24.62 -17.50 22.29
CA ALA A 14 -24.16 -18.00 20.98
C ALA A 14 -22.64 -17.95 20.87
N VAL A 15 -22.02 -16.87 21.32
CA VAL A 15 -20.54 -16.73 21.32
C VAL A 15 -19.89 -17.73 22.28
N LEU A 16 -20.43 -17.86 23.50
CA LEU A 16 -19.92 -18.83 24.49
C LEU A 16 -20.05 -20.29 24.03
N SER A 17 -21.14 -20.64 23.34
CA SER A 17 -21.29 -21.99 22.78
C SER A 17 -20.31 -22.27 21.64
N GLN A 18 -19.97 -21.30 20.82
CA GLN A 18 -18.95 -21.44 19.79
C GLN A 18 -17.52 -21.57 20.37
N MET A 19 -17.23 -20.83 21.42
CA MET A 19 -15.94 -20.92 22.11
C MET A 19 -15.76 -22.26 22.85
N SER A 20 -16.82 -22.83 23.40
CA SER A 20 -16.76 -24.16 24.07
C SER A 20 -16.66 -25.32 23.07
N GLN A 21 -17.14 -25.18 21.84
CA GLN A 21 -16.96 -26.20 20.81
C GLN A 21 -15.54 -26.21 20.21
N SER A 22 -14.80 -25.12 20.30
CA SER A 22 -13.41 -25.06 19.84
C SER A 22 -12.40 -25.56 20.88
N SER A 23 -12.81 -25.83 22.13
CA SER A 23 -11.94 -26.30 23.21
C SER A 23 -12.04 -27.79 23.53
N VAL A 24 -12.83 -28.58 22.79
CA VAL A 24 -13.03 -30.03 23.02
C VAL A 24 -12.43 -30.88 21.88
N SER A 25 -11.30 -30.47 21.31
CA SER A 25 -10.54 -31.35 20.42
C SER A 25 -9.05 -31.46 20.84
N SER A 26 -8.81 -31.67 22.15
CA SER A 26 -7.46 -32.03 22.61
C SER A 26 -7.57 -32.88 23.88
N SER A 27 -7.91 -34.16 23.72
CA SER A 27 -7.39 -35.25 24.57
C SER A 27 -7.86 -36.57 23.98
N GLU A 28 -6.94 -37.34 23.60
CA GLU A 28 -6.66 -38.73 23.81
C GLU A 28 -5.99 -39.41 22.62
N GLY A 29 -4.88 -39.94 22.91
CA GLY A 29 -3.89 -40.55 22.12
C GLY A 29 -4.36 -41.55 21.09
N ASP A 30 -3.79 -41.42 19.92
CA ASP A 30 -3.32 -42.58 19.18
C ASP A 30 -1.98 -42.24 18.53
N ASN A 31 -1.04 -43.13 18.79
CA ASN A 31 0.33 -43.09 18.33
C ASN A 31 0.36 -43.55 16.87
N THR A 32 -0.20 -42.75 15.98
CA THR A 32 0.00 -42.92 14.55
C THR A 32 0.88 -41.80 14.04
N ALA A 33 1.93 -42.20 13.37
CA ALA A 33 3.01 -41.38 12.82
C ALA A 33 2.53 -40.06 12.29
N VAL A 34 3.07 -38.96 12.86
CA VAL A 34 3.03 -37.64 12.27
C VAL A 34 3.44 -37.81 10.81
N PRO A 35 2.61 -37.44 9.82
CA PRO A 35 3.09 -37.38 8.46
C PRO A 35 4.26 -36.40 8.50
N SER A 36 5.44 -36.89 8.16
CA SER A 36 6.66 -36.11 8.09
C SER A 36 6.29 -34.82 7.36
N ALA A 37 6.53 -33.68 8.01
CA ALA A 37 6.32 -32.37 7.44
C ALA A 37 6.80 -32.43 5.99
N GLY A 38 5.87 -32.33 5.04
CA GLY A 38 6.18 -32.43 3.63
C GLY A 38 7.29 -31.43 3.39
N LYS A 39 8.42 -31.94 2.93
CA LYS A 39 9.61 -31.18 2.62
C LYS A 39 9.12 -29.97 1.82
N MET A 40 9.11 -28.79 2.43
CA MET A 40 8.85 -27.55 1.67
C MET A 40 9.71 -27.63 0.42
N PRO A 41 9.17 -27.44 -0.78
CA PRO A 41 9.98 -27.46 -1.99
C PRO A 41 11.13 -26.49 -1.74
N SER A 42 12.35 -27.01 -1.79
CA SER A 42 13.54 -26.21 -1.54
C SER A 42 13.50 -25.03 -2.51
N LEU A 43 13.72 -23.83 -2.02
CA LEU A 43 13.87 -22.62 -2.84
C LEU A 43 15.02 -22.73 -3.88
N ALA A 44 15.74 -23.85 -3.89
CA ALA A 44 16.85 -24.15 -4.80
C ALA A 44 16.44 -24.34 -6.27
N GLY A 45 15.15 -24.40 -6.60
CA GLY A 45 14.65 -24.48 -7.99
C GLY A 45 14.04 -23.18 -8.53
N ARG A 46 13.98 -22.11 -7.73
CA ARG A 46 13.74 -20.79 -8.31
C ARG A 46 15.03 -20.38 -8.99
N GLU A 47 15.01 -20.30 -10.33
CA GLU A 47 16.05 -19.62 -11.08
C GLU A 47 16.38 -18.33 -10.32
N ARG A 48 17.62 -18.20 -9.85
CA ARG A 48 18.11 -16.94 -9.32
C ARG A 48 17.92 -15.96 -10.46
N ILE A 49 16.91 -15.11 -10.35
CA ILE A 49 16.77 -13.95 -11.21
C ILE A 49 18.12 -13.29 -11.16
N ASN A 50 18.84 -13.25 -12.29
CA ASN A 50 20.18 -12.73 -12.37
C ASN A 50 20.25 -11.40 -11.63
N GLU A 51 20.87 -11.36 -10.45
CA GLU A 51 21.00 -10.18 -9.60
C GLU A 51 21.68 -9.02 -10.35
N GLU A 52 22.45 -9.31 -11.39
CA GLU A 52 23.08 -8.32 -12.25
C GLU A 52 22.09 -7.45 -13.04
N LYS A 53 20.86 -7.91 -13.30
CA LYS A 53 19.86 -7.13 -14.06
C LYS A 53 18.91 -6.29 -13.19
N THR A 54 18.98 -6.39 -11.88
CA THR A 54 18.08 -5.71 -10.95
C THR A 54 18.76 -4.76 -9.98
N SER A 55 20.02 -4.43 -10.19
CA SER A 55 20.68 -3.41 -9.36
C SER A 55 20.09 -2.03 -9.69
N TYR A 56 19.19 -1.58 -8.83
CA TYR A 56 18.63 -0.22 -8.89
C TYR A 56 19.69 0.88 -8.67
N ALA A 57 20.89 0.51 -8.21
CA ALA A 57 22.02 1.42 -8.04
C ALA A 57 22.51 2.04 -9.37
N SER A 58 22.22 1.41 -10.51
CA SER A 58 22.57 1.91 -11.84
C SER A 58 21.60 2.99 -12.38
N TYR A 59 20.44 3.18 -11.75
CA TYR A 59 19.49 4.20 -12.20
C TYR A 59 19.93 5.59 -11.75
N PRO A 60 19.79 6.63 -12.60
CA PRO A 60 20.10 7.98 -12.20
C PRO A 60 19.17 8.45 -11.09
N ARG A 61 19.72 9.02 -10.03
CA ARG A 61 18.90 9.59 -8.96
C ARG A 61 18.15 10.82 -9.45
N ALA A 62 16.87 10.90 -9.06
CA ALA A 62 16.03 12.04 -9.37
C ALA A 62 16.60 13.31 -8.69
N LYS A 63 16.65 14.40 -9.46
CA LYS A 63 17.08 15.70 -8.93
C LYS A 63 15.95 16.31 -8.09
N LYS A 64 16.34 17.06 -7.04
CA LYS A 64 15.41 17.87 -6.26
C LYS A 64 14.85 19.00 -7.15
N GLY A 65 13.53 19.17 -7.10
CA GLY A 65 12.84 20.29 -7.75
C GLY A 65 13.06 21.61 -6.99
N THR A 66 12.93 22.70 -7.70
CA THR A 66 13.05 24.07 -7.16
C THR A 66 11.79 24.90 -7.33
N ASP A 67 10.84 24.43 -8.16
CA ASP A 67 9.59 25.14 -8.40
C ASP A 67 8.65 24.94 -7.20
N PRO A 68 8.21 26.05 -6.54
CA PRO A 68 7.30 25.96 -5.39
C PRO A 68 5.90 25.40 -5.74
N LYS A 69 5.56 25.29 -7.02
CA LYS A 69 4.32 24.67 -7.51
C LYS A 69 4.48 23.19 -7.83
N GLU A 70 5.68 22.63 -7.75
CA GLU A 70 5.90 21.24 -8.09
C GLU A 70 5.41 20.30 -6.98
N VAL A 71 4.60 19.30 -7.34
CA VAL A 71 4.23 18.16 -6.48
C VAL A 71 4.80 16.89 -7.09
N VAL A 72 5.63 16.17 -6.32
CA VAL A 72 6.23 14.91 -6.78
C VAL A 72 5.35 13.72 -6.40
N ILE A 73 5.05 12.90 -7.39
CA ILE A 73 4.35 11.62 -7.24
C ILE A 73 5.41 10.50 -7.24
N GLY A 74 5.70 9.94 -6.07
CA GLY A 74 6.58 8.79 -5.90
C GLY A 74 5.83 7.49 -6.13
N VAL A 75 6.23 6.72 -7.14
CA VAL A 75 5.61 5.42 -7.44
C VAL A 75 6.56 4.27 -7.16
N GLY A 76 6.02 3.13 -6.70
CA GLY A 76 6.81 1.95 -6.37
C GLY A 76 7.50 1.29 -7.57
N ALA A 77 8.50 0.46 -7.30
CA ALA A 77 9.33 -0.19 -8.34
C ALA A 77 8.51 -1.00 -9.35
N ALA A 78 7.51 -1.76 -8.87
CA ALA A 78 6.65 -2.62 -9.70
C ALA A 78 5.49 -1.85 -10.38
N PHE A 79 5.29 -0.57 -10.04
CA PHE A 79 4.20 0.25 -10.56
C PHE A 79 4.31 0.38 -12.09
N GLN A 80 3.23 0.02 -12.81
CA GLN A 80 3.12 -0.02 -14.27
C GLN A 80 4.12 -0.96 -14.99
N LYS A 81 5.04 -1.57 -14.28
CA LYS A 81 5.99 -2.53 -14.85
C LYS A 81 5.45 -3.96 -14.73
N GLU A 82 5.39 -4.48 -13.52
CA GLU A 82 4.93 -5.84 -13.21
C GLU A 82 3.46 -5.84 -12.76
N ILE A 83 3.05 -4.78 -12.06
CA ILE A 83 1.67 -4.59 -11.60
C ILE A 83 1.02 -3.50 -12.45
N LYS A 84 -0.10 -3.85 -13.10
CA LYS A 84 -0.83 -2.98 -14.04
C LYS A 84 -2.11 -2.42 -13.47
N LYS A 85 -2.64 -3.01 -12.39
CA LYS A 85 -3.90 -2.63 -11.77
C LYS A 85 -3.75 -2.56 -10.25
N THR A 86 -4.56 -1.71 -9.63
CA THR A 86 -4.72 -1.68 -8.19
C THR A 86 -5.37 -2.98 -7.69
N ILE A 87 -5.41 -3.19 -6.36
CA ILE A 87 -6.15 -4.32 -5.78
C ILE A 87 -7.65 -4.23 -6.07
N CYS A 88 -8.17 -3.03 -6.30
CA CYS A 88 -9.57 -2.77 -6.68
C CYS A 88 -9.81 -2.94 -8.20
N GLY A 89 -8.81 -3.38 -8.96
CA GLY A 89 -8.92 -3.62 -10.41
C GLY A 89 -8.77 -2.37 -11.30
N ILE A 90 -8.51 -1.19 -10.74
CA ILE A 90 -8.35 0.05 -11.50
C ILE A 90 -6.99 0.05 -12.21
N PRO A 91 -6.92 0.35 -13.53
CA PRO A 91 -5.66 0.49 -14.24
C PRO A 91 -4.76 1.56 -13.62
N LEU A 92 -3.48 1.26 -13.41
CA LEU A 92 -2.53 2.21 -12.80
C LEU A 92 -2.23 3.42 -13.69
N ASP A 93 -2.41 3.30 -15.00
CA ASP A 93 -2.35 4.44 -15.94
C ASP A 93 -3.46 5.45 -15.67
N ASP A 94 -4.67 4.95 -15.38
CA ASP A 94 -5.83 5.79 -15.05
C ASP A 94 -5.68 6.41 -13.66
N VAL A 95 -5.15 5.66 -12.69
CA VAL A 95 -4.80 6.19 -11.37
C VAL A 95 -3.86 7.38 -11.50
N LEU A 96 -2.74 7.19 -12.18
CA LEU A 96 -1.74 8.24 -12.33
C LEU A 96 -2.27 9.44 -13.09
N ARG A 97 -3.08 9.22 -14.13
CA ARG A 97 -3.73 10.29 -14.89
C ARG A 97 -4.65 11.14 -14.00
N ASN A 98 -5.46 10.49 -13.15
CA ASN A 98 -6.39 11.21 -12.28
C ASN A 98 -5.67 11.99 -11.17
N VAL A 99 -4.66 11.40 -10.52
CA VAL A 99 -3.85 12.12 -9.53
C VAL A 99 -3.18 13.35 -10.15
N LYS A 100 -2.58 13.20 -11.35
CA LYS A 100 -1.99 14.34 -12.07
C LYS A 100 -3.02 15.42 -12.40
N ALA A 101 -4.19 15.02 -12.91
CA ALA A 101 -5.25 15.95 -13.23
C ALA A 101 -5.72 16.75 -12.00
N GLY A 102 -5.86 16.09 -10.83
CA GLY A 102 -6.19 16.77 -9.59
C GLY A 102 -5.15 17.82 -9.18
N ILE A 103 -3.86 17.50 -9.28
CA ILE A 103 -2.76 18.45 -9.01
C ILE A 103 -2.81 19.65 -9.98
N GLU A 104 -3.03 19.39 -11.26
CA GLU A 104 -3.09 20.41 -12.30
C GLU A 104 -4.30 21.34 -12.13
N GLU A 105 -5.43 20.83 -11.63
CA GLU A 105 -6.64 21.61 -11.34
C GLU A 105 -6.44 22.65 -10.25
N GLU A 106 -5.59 22.34 -9.26
CA GLU A 106 -5.21 23.29 -8.21
C GLU A 106 -4.06 24.24 -8.63
N GLY A 107 -3.68 24.21 -9.91
CA GLY A 107 -2.64 25.07 -10.48
C GLY A 107 -1.22 24.67 -10.10
N MET A 108 -1.03 23.41 -9.69
CA MET A 108 0.26 22.84 -9.35
C MET A 108 0.81 21.98 -10.50
N ILE A 109 2.08 21.61 -10.44
CA ILE A 109 2.80 20.90 -11.50
C ILE A 109 3.18 19.49 -11.05
N PRO A 110 2.57 18.43 -11.59
CA PRO A 110 2.89 17.06 -11.19
C PRO A 110 4.18 16.57 -11.85
N ARG A 111 5.06 15.96 -11.06
CA ARG A 111 6.24 15.23 -11.54
C ARG A 111 6.26 13.82 -10.98
N VAL A 112 6.41 12.82 -11.84
CA VAL A 112 6.45 11.41 -11.45
C VAL A 112 7.88 10.93 -11.28
N VAL A 113 8.16 10.25 -10.17
CA VAL A 113 9.47 9.68 -9.86
C VAL A 113 9.29 8.26 -9.35
N LYS A 114 10.14 7.32 -9.80
CA LYS A 114 10.20 5.98 -9.21
C LYS A 114 11.03 6.00 -7.93
N ILE A 115 10.42 5.54 -6.84
CA ILE A 115 11.11 5.31 -5.57
C ILE A 115 11.47 3.83 -5.50
N LEU A 116 12.76 3.54 -5.43
CA LEU A 116 13.30 2.18 -5.52
C LEU A 116 13.88 1.68 -4.20
N ASP A 117 14.17 2.59 -3.27
CA ASP A 117 14.86 2.28 -2.01
C ASP A 117 13.91 1.70 -0.95
N THR A 118 12.59 1.85 -1.12
CA THR A 118 11.57 1.36 -0.18
C THR A 118 10.28 0.99 -0.90
N SER A 119 9.51 0.09 -0.31
CA SER A 119 8.12 -0.23 -0.70
C SER A 119 7.08 0.24 0.32
N ASP A 120 7.52 0.84 1.43
CA ASP A 120 6.62 1.46 2.39
C ASP A 120 6.10 2.79 1.83
N VAL A 121 4.76 2.95 1.83
CA VAL A 121 4.11 4.09 1.18
C VAL A 121 4.40 5.42 1.87
N CYS A 122 4.56 5.42 3.21
CA CYS A 122 4.85 6.64 3.95
C CYS A 122 6.28 7.13 3.67
N PHE A 123 7.24 6.20 3.65
CA PHE A 123 8.62 6.53 3.25
C PHE A 123 8.72 6.94 1.79
N MET A 124 7.96 6.30 0.90
CA MET A 124 7.90 6.70 -0.52
C MET A 124 7.36 8.13 -0.67
N ALA A 125 6.28 8.47 0.07
CA ALA A 125 5.68 9.80 0.04
C ALA A 125 6.62 10.86 0.63
N LEU A 126 7.33 10.55 1.72
CA LEU A 126 8.34 11.44 2.30
C LEU A 126 9.50 11.71 1.34
N GLU A 127 10.03 10.67 0.68
CA GLU A 127 11.09 10.85 -0.33
C GLU A 127 10.59 11.68 -1.53
N ALA A 128 9.35 11.46 -1.98
CA ALA A 128 8.72 12.30 -2.98
C ALA A 128 8.61 13.76 -2.51
N ALA A 129 8.19 14.00 -1.27
CA ALA A 129 8.09 15.34 -0.70
C ALA A 129 9.45 16.06 -0.59
N LYS A 130 10.52 15.32 -0.23
CA LYS A 130 11.90 15.87 -0.20
C LYS A 130 12.42 16.24 -1.58
N LEU A 131 11.99 15.51 -2.62
CA LEU A 131 12.33 15.78 -4.01
C LEU A 131 11.50 16.91 -4.62
N SER A 132 10.36 17.21 -4.06
CA SER A 132 9.44 18.25 -4.54
C SER A 132 9.93 19.65 -4.22
N GLY A 133 9.71 20.57 -5.14
CA GLY A 133 9.99 21.99 -4.94
C GLY A 133 9.03 22.63 -3.93
N SER A 134 7.76 22.24 -3.90
CA SER A 134 6.78 22.68 -2.89
C SER A 134 7.07 22.07 -1.50
N GLY A 135 7.70 20.91 -1.46
CA GLY A 135 7.87 20.13 -0.23
C GLY A 135 6.69 19.21 0.08
N ILE A 136 5.72 19.09 -0.84
CA ILE A 136 4.63 18.12 -0.78
C ILE A 136 4.90 16.99 -1.75
N GLY A 137 4.61 15.77 -1.34
CA GLY A 137 4.77 14.58 -2.16
C GLY A 137 3.65 13.57 -1.95
N ILE A 138 3.34 12.84 -3.00
CA ILE A 138 2.37 11.75 -2.98
C ILE A 138 3.15 10.46 -3.19
N GLY A 139 2.98 9.49 -2.30
CA GLY A 139 3.48 8.13 -2.48
C GLY A 139 2.36 7.21 -2.95
N ILE A 140 2.59 6.44 -4.02
CA ILE A 140 1.62 5.46 -4.52
C ILE A 140 2.30 4.10 -4.60
N GLN A 141 1.87 3.17 -3.76
CA GLN A 141 2.29 1.77 -3.86
C GLN A 141 1.77 1.12 -5.13
N SER A 142 2.46 0.07 -5.59
CA SER A 142 2.12 -0.63 -6.83
C SER A 142 0.71 -1.23 -6.87
N LYS A 143 0.06 -1.44 -5.71
CA LYS A 143 -1.32 -1.93 -5.62
C LYS A 143 -2.35 -0.85 -5.30
N GLY A 144 -1.94 0.43 -5.15
CA GLY A 144 -2.85 1.57 -5.09
C GLY A 144 -2.96 2.28 -3.74
N THR A 145 -2.39 1.75 -2.65
CA THR A 145 -2.32 2.51 -1.39
C THR A 145 -1.57 3.82 -1.61
N THR A 146 -2.13 4.92 -1.15
CA THR A 146 -1.61 6.26 -1.43
C THR A 146 -1.50 7.07 -0.15
N VAL A 147 -0.46 7.89 -0.05
CA VAL A 147 -0.18 8.79 1.06
C VAL A 147 0.21 10.15 0.53
N ILE A 148 -0.33 11.22 1.13
CA ILE A 148 0.16 12.60 0.98
C ILE A 148 1.07 12.91 2.16
N HIS A 149 2.26 13.43 1.89
CA HIS A 149 3.28 13.72 2.89
C HIS A 149 3.92 15.08 2.68
N GLN A 150 4.43 15.66 3.75
CA GLN A 150 5.22 16.89 3.74
C GLN A 150 6.66 16.59 4.16
N LYS A 151 7.63 17.25 3.54
CA LYS A 151 9.08 17.01 3.72
C LYS A 151 9.59 17.14 5.17
N ASP A 152 8.93 17.98 5.98
CA ASP A 152 9.34 18.33 7.33
C ASP A 152 8.68 17.46 8.42
N LEU A 153 7.82 16.52 8.03
CA LEU A 153 7.17 15.58 8.94
C LEU A 153 8.01 14.31 9.12
N TYR A 154 7.81 13.63 10.25
CA TYR A 154 8.37 12.29 10.47
C TYR A 154 7.78 11.27 9.49
N PRO A 155 8.52 10.22 9.11
CA PRO A 155 8.10 9.27 8.07
C PRO A 155 6.69 8.68 8.24
N LEU A 156 6.25 8.43 9.47
CA LEU A 156 4.93 7.87 9.77
C LEU A 156 3.89 8.91 10.18
N SER A 157 4.24 10.20 10.10
CA SER A 157 3.33 11.34 10.37
C SER A 157 2.91 11.96 9.04
N ASN A 158 2.07 11.25 8.28
CA ASN A 158 1.56 11.71 7.00
C ASN A 158 0.43 12.75 7.16
N LEU A 159 0.15 13.51 6.10
CA LEU A 159 -1.01 14.40 6.03
C LEU A 159 -2.29 13.61 5.83
N GLU A 160 -2.31 12.73 4.83
CA GLU A 160 -3.45 11.87 4.51
C GLU A 160 -2.99 10.49 4.09
N LEU A 161 -3.78 9.47 4.43
CA LEU A 161 -3.56 8.08 4.03
C LEU A 161 -4.84 7.52 3.40
N PHE A 162 -4.70 7.00 2.19
CA PHE A 162 -5.77 6.36 1.43
C PHE A 162 -5.48 4.86 1.28
N PRO A 163 -6.16 4.00 2.05
CA PRO A 163 -5.92 2.57 2.01
C PRO A 163 -6.48 1.95 0.73
N GLN A 164 -6.02 0.74 0.40
CA GLN A 164 -6.53 -0.03 -0.74
C GLN A 164 -7.92 -0.64 -0.46
N ALA A 165 -8.80 0.10 0.20
CA ALA A 165 -10.15 -0.38 0.46
C ALA A 165 -10.95 -0.51 -0.85
N PRO A 166 -11.97 -1.38 -0.90
CA PRO A 166 -12.81 -1.57 -2.09
C PRO A 166 -13.52 -0.31 -2.58
N LEU A 167 -13.49 0.76 -1.79
CA LEU A 167 -14.12 2.05 -2.10
C LEU A 167 -13.23 3.03 -2.89
N MET A 168 -11.96 2.69 -3.18
CA MET A 168 -11.10 3.55 -3.99
C MET A 168 -11.58 3.61 -5.43
N THR A 169 -11.85 4.80 -5.91
CA THR A 169 -12.32 5.10 -7.28
C THR A 169 -11.36 6.05 -7.98
N LEU A 170 -11.52 6.24 -9.29
CA LEU A 170 -10.76 7.26 -10.04
C LEU A 170 -11.03 8.67 -9.52
N GLU A 171 -12.25 8.95 -9.08
CA GLU A 171 -12.61 10.22 -8.44
C GLU A 171 -11.83 10.44 -7.15
N THR A 172 -11.70 9.40 -6.31
CA THR A 172 -10.86 9.46 -5.10
C THR A 172 -9.40 9.78 -5.45
N TYR A 173 -8.85 9.17 -6.49
CA TYR A 173 -7.47 9.47 -6.93
C TYR A 173 -7.33 10.91 -7.45
N ARG A 174 -8.38 11.47 -8.08
CA ARG A 174 -8.39 12.87 -8.49
C ARG A 174 -8.41 13.81 -7.29
N GLN A 175 -9.25 13.52 -6.29
CA GLN A 175 -9.29 14.26 -5.01
C GLN A 175 -7.96 14.20 -4.26
N ILE A 176 -7.25 13.06 -4.27
CA ILE A 176 -5.90 12.96 -3.70
C ILE A 176 -4.95 13.97 -4.37
N GLY A 177 -5.06 14.13 -5.68
CA GLY A 177 -4.27 15.14 -6.40
C GLY A 177 -4.64 16.56 -6.01
N GLN A 178 -5.92 16.86 -5.83
CA GLN A 178 -6.42 18.17 -5.41
C GLN A 178 -6.01 18.52 -3.97
N ASN A 179 -5.94 17.53 -3.08
CA ASN A 179 -5.60 17.72 -1.66
C ASN A 179 -4.09 17.95 -1.44
N ALA A 180 -3.26 17.58 -2.41
CA ALA A 180 -1.81 17.66 -2.29
C ALA A 180 -1.27 19.04 -2.68
#